data_50f4a9a8a34a8908c4954cfed0f3b83d
#
_entry.id   50f4a9a8a34a8908c4954cfed0f3b83d
#
_cell.length_a   1.000
_cell.length_b   1.000
_cell.length_c   1.000
_cell.angle_alpha   90.00
_cell.angle_beta   90.00
_cell.angle_gamma   90.00
#
_symmetry.space_group_name_H-M   'P 1'
#
loop_
_entity.id
_entity.type
_entity.pdbx_description
1 polymer ?
#
loop_
_entity_poly.entity_id
_entity_poly.type
_entity_poly.pdbx_seq_one_letter_code
_entity_poly.pdbx_strand_id
1 'polypeptide(L)'
;MAHINFKEEEQDFKKVIEEHKSKPTFVDFYAEWCGPCKVLKPMVEKACKDNDFNFIAVNVDENEKLSEEYEVQGVPYVVLFLKGEKKFDFSGANTKKLDEAVELAKKAK
;
A
#
# COMPACT_ATOMS: atom_id res chain seq x y z
N MET A 1 13.38 -0.04 6.11
CA MET A 1 12.06 0.27 5.51
C MET A 1 12.23 1.12 4.26
N ALA A 2 11.65 0.72 3.14
CA ALA A 2 11.61 1.54 1.94
C ALA A 2 10.31 2.35 1.94
N HIS A 3 10.39 3.60 1.53
CA HIS A 3 9.24 4.49 1.37
C HIS A 3 9.28 4.99 -0.07
N ILE A 4 8.35 4.51 -0.89
CA ILE A 4 8.34 4.79 -2.31
C ILE A 4 7.07 5.52 -2.73
N ASN A 5 7.25 6.63 -3.46
CA ASN A 5 6.13 7.32 -4.11
C ASN A 5 6.14 6.80 -5.55
N PHE A 6 5.28 5.84 -5.83
CA PHE A 6 5.28 5.15 -7.11
C PHE A 6 4.74 6.02 -8.25
N LYS A 7 5.41 5.97 -9.39
CA LYS A 7 4.96 6.65 -10.61
C LYS A 7 5.09 5.69 -11.79
N GLU A 8 3.96 5.32 -12.35
CA GLU A 8 3.94 4.35 -13.45
C GLU A 8 4.67 4.82 -14.71
N GLU A 9 4.83 6.13 -14.87
CA GLU A 9 5.60 6.67 -16.01
C GLU A 9 7.09 6.39 -15.88
N GLU A 10 7.58 6.19 -14.66
CA GLU A 10 9.01 6.04 -14.39
C GLU A 10 9.39 4.65 -13.88
N GLN A 11 8.41 3.85 -13.44
CA GLN A 11 8.69 2.58 -12.76
C GLN A 11 7.72 1.49 -13.20
N ASP A 12 8.18 0.24 -13.08
CA ASP A 12 7.35 -0.95 -13.31
C ASP A 12 6.93 -1.48 -11.94
N PHE A 13 5.64 -1.49 -11.67
CA PHE A 13 5.12 -1.86 -10.36
C PHE A 13 5.51 -3.28 -9.93
N LYS A 14 5.37 -4.25 -10.83
CA LYS A 14 5.71 -5.64 -10.52
C LYS A 14 7.18 -5.77 -10.16
N LYS A 15 8.01 -5.01 -10.82
CA LYS A 15 9.45 -4.99 -10.57
C LYS A 15 9.75 -4.41 -9.18
N VAL A 16 9.07 -3.31 -8.83
CA VAL A 16 9.23 -2.68 -7.52
C VAL A 16 8.82 -3.65 -6.42
N ILE A 17 7.69 -4.33 -6.58
CA ILE A 17 7.23 -5.32 -5.61
C ILE A 17 8.25 -6.44 -5.47
N GLU A 18 8.76 -6.96 -6.58
CA GLU A 18 9.74 -8.05 -6.57
C GLU A 18 11.04 -7.65 -5.88
N GLU A 19 11.51 -6.43 -6.14
CA GLU A 19 12.73 -5.92 -5.53
C GLU A 19 12.63 -5.74 -4.01
N HIS A 20 11.42 -5.64 -3.49
CA HIS A 20 11.18 -5.38 -2.06
C HIS A 20 10.51 -6.55 -1.34
N LYS A 21 10.46 -7.71 -1.97
CA LYS A 21 9.70 -8.85 -1.45
C LYS A 21 10.27 -9.49 -0.18
N SER A 22 11.49 -9.12 0.21
CA SER A 22 12.09 -9.66 1.44
C SER A 22 11.39 -9.18 2.70
N LYS A 23 10.60 -8.12 2.61
CA LYS A 23 9.84 -7.55 3.73
C LYS A 23 8.38 -7.38 3.32
N PRO A 24 7.45 -7.44 4.30
CA PRO A 24 6.06 -7.10 4.00
C PRO A 24 5.98 -5.71 3.40
N THR A 25 5.14 -5.56 2.39
CA THR A 25 5.00 -4.30 1.66
C THR A 25 3.54 -3.87 1.64
N PHE A 26 3.29 -2.66 2.14
CA PHE A 26 1.96 -2.07 2.10
C PHE A 26 1.89 -1.08 0.95
N VAL A 27 0.86 -1.21 0.12
CA VAL A 27 0.62 -0.29 -1.00
C VAL A 27 -0.65 0.49 -0.68
N ASP A 28 -0.55 1.81 -0.63
CA ASP A 28 -1.67 2.69 -0.31
C ASP A 28 -2.07 3.49 -1.55
N PHE A 29 -3.22 3.15 -2.13
CA PHE A 29 -3.80 3.89 -3.24
C PHE A 29 -4.62 5.04 -2.66
N TYR A 30 -4.26 6.26 -3.01
CA TYR A 30 -4.87 7.46 -2.45
C TYR A 30 -5.07 8.55 -3.50
N ALA A 31 -5.77 9.61 -3.10
CA ALA A 31 -5.92 10.81 -3.93
C ALA A 31 -5.78 12.04 -3.04
N GLU A 32 -5.30 13.12 -3.62
CA GLU A 32 -5.10 14.38 -2.89
C GLU A 32 -6.42 14.97 -2.38
N TRP A 33 -7.51 14.76 -3.14
CA TRP A 33 -8.83 15.27 -2.79
C TRP A 33 -9.57 14.40 -1.77
N CYS A 34 -9.01 13.30 -1.37
CA CYS A 34 -9.68 12.31 -0.52
C CYS A 34 -9.44 12.58 0.96
N GLY A 35 -10.49 13.00 1.69
CA GLY A 35 -10.41 13.26 3.12
C GLY A 35 -9.98 12.04 3.94
N PRO A 36 -10.67 10.89 3.79
CA PRO A 36 -10.29 9.67 4.54
C PRO A 36 -8.86 9.21 4.27
N CYS A 37 -8.34 9.45 3.07
CA CYS A 37 -6.95 9.12 2.74
C CYS A 37 -5.97 9.87 3.63
N LYS A 38 -6.29 11.12 3.94
CA LYS A 38 -5.42 11.96 4.78
C LYS A 38 -5.34 11.46 6.21
N VAL A 39 -6.36 10.73 6.64
CA VAL A 39 -6.38 10.12 7.97
C VAL A 39 -5.63 8.80 7.96
N LEU A 40 -5.92 7.95 6.99
CA LEU A 40 -5.35 6.60 6.96
C LEU A 40 -3.88 6.54 6.55
N LYS A 41 -3.47 7.34 5.57
CA LYS A 41 -2.10 7.29 5.05
C LYS A 41 -1.03 7.42 6.14
N PRO A 42 -1.12 8.42 7.04
CA PRO A 42 -0.13 8.53 8.13
C PRO A 42 -0.12 7.31 9.04
N MET A 43 -1.28 6.67 9.23
CA MET A 43 -1.39 5.48 10.08
C MET A 43 -0.68 4.29 9.46
N VAL A 44 -0.83 4.11 8.14
CA VAL A 44 -0.16 3.03 7.42
C VAL A 44 1.35 3.27 7.42
N GLU A 45 1.76 4.52 7.16
CA GLU A 45 3.18 4.89 7.18
C GLU A 45 3.81 4.61 8.54
N LYS A 46 3.12 4.99 9.62
CA LYS A 46 3.62 4.75 10.98
C LYS A 46 3.75 3.26 11.27
N ALA A 47 2.76 2.46 10.89
CA ALA A 47 2.80 1.02 11.09
C ALA A 47 3.99 0.40 10.36
N CYS A 48 4.26 0.87 9.14
CA CYS A 48 5.39 0.38 8.36
C CYS A 48 6.71 0.79 9.00
N LYS A 49 6.81 2.01 9.46
CA LYS A 49 8.02 2.52 10.11
C LYS A 49 8.30 1.75 11.39
N ASP A 50 7.28 1.54 12.21
CA ASP A 50 7.43 0.88 13.50
C ASP A 50 7.81 -0.60 13.38
N ASN A 51 7.44 -1.23 12.27
CA ASN A 51 7.66 -2.67 12.06
C ASN A 51 8.69 -3.00 10.98
N ASP A 52 9.32 -1.99 10.42
CA ASP A 52 10.28 -2.14 9.32
C ASP A 52 9.68 -2.84 8.10
N PHE A 53 8.45 -2.47 7.76
CA PHE A 53 7.79 -2.89 6.53
C PHE A 53 8.03 -1.85 5.44
N ASN A 54 7.91 -2.24 4.18
CA ASN A 54 7.99 -1.30 3.07
C ASN A 54 6.66 -0.61 2.85
N PHE A 55 6.70 0.66 2.47
CA PHE A 55 5.51 1.45 2.20
C PHE A 55 5.60 2.05 0.79
N ILE A 56 4.57 1.80 -0.02
CA ILE A 56 4.47 2.35 -1.38
C ILE A 56 3.19 3.16 -1.48
N ALA A 57 3.34 4.45 -1.79
CA ALA A 57 2.21 5.34 -1.99
C ALA A 57 1.91 5.44 -3.48
N VAL A 58 0.64 5.27 -3.86
CA VAL A 58 0.20 5.34 -5.25
C VAL A 58 -0.94 6.35 -5.35
N ASN A 59 -0.66 7.49 -5.95
CA ASN A 59 -1.68 8.49 -6.23
C ASN A 59 -2.46 8.02 -7.45
N VAL A 60 -3.76 7.73 -7.29
CA VAL A 60 -4.56 7.15 -8.37
C VAL A 60 -4.70 8.09 -9.57
N ASP A 61 -4.64 9.39 -9.35
CA ASP A 61 -4.75 10.36 -10.43
C ASP A 61 -3.50 10.40 -11.30
N GLU A 62 -2.36 9.99 -10.75
CA GLU A 62 -1.09 9.92 -11.47
C GLU A 62 -0.74 8.51 -11.94
N ASN A 63 -1.54 7.52 -11.57
CA ASN A 63 -1.27 6.11 -11.84
C ASN A 63 -2.54 5.41 -12.28
N GLU A 64 -3.18 5.93 -13.33
CA GLU A 64 -4.48 5.43 -13.78
C GLU A 64 -4.43 3.98 -14.27
N LYS A 65 -3.37 3.60 -14.96
CA LYS A 65 -3.23 2.24 -15.49
C LYS A 65 -3.10 1.24 -14.35
N LEU A 66 -2.27 1.54 -13.38
CA LEU A 66 -2.08 0.67 -12.22
C LEU A 66 -3.36 0.56 -11.41
N SER A 67 -4.04 1.68 -11.21
CA SER A 67 -5.30 1.69 -10.47
C SER A 67 -6.35 0.84 -11.14
N GLU A 68 -6.41 0.88 -12.47
CA GLU A 68 -7.33 0.06 -13.26
C GLU A 68 -6.96 -1.41 -13.16
N GLU A 69 -5.68 -1.72 -13.24
CA GLU A 69 -5.17 -3.10 -13.12
C GLU A 69 -5.56 -3.74 -11.79
N TYR A 70 -5.51 -2.98 -10.70
CA TYR A 70 -5.89 -3.46 -9.38
C TYR A 70 -7.36 -3.22 -9.05
N GLU A 71 -8.13 -2.78 -10.04
CA GLU A 71 -9.59 -2.56 -9.90
C GLU A 71 -9.93 -1.67 -8.71
N VAL A 72 -9.17 -0.58 -8.56
CA VAL A 72 -9.39 0.38 -7.49
C VAL A 72 -10.66 1.17 -7.78
N GLN A 73 -11.72 0.91 -7.02
CA GLN A 73 -13.02 1.57 -7.22
C GLN A 73 -13.25 2.74 -6.29
N GLY A 74 -12.43 2.87 -5.27
CA GLY A 74 -12.54 3.95 -4.32
C GLY A 74 -11.26 4.05 -3.51
N VAL A 75 -11.03 5.21 -2.92
CA VAL A 75 -9.85 5.45 -2.10
C VAL A 75 -10.25 5.85 -0.69
N PRO A 76 -9.44 5.55 0.32
CA PRO A 76 -8.18 4.80 0.23
C PRO A 76 -8.40 3.31 -0.01
N TYR A 77 -7.46 2.68 -0.68
CA TYR A 77 -7.47 1.23 -0.89
C TYR A 77 -6.05 0.75 -0.58
N VAL A 78 -5.94 -0.18 0.36
CA VAL A 78 -4.65 -0.66 0.83
C VAL A 78 -4.47 -2.13 0.49
N VAL A 79 -3.30 -2.47 -0.02
CA VAL A 79 -2.95 -3.86 -0.38
C VAL A 79 -1.70 -4.26 0.37
N LEU A 80 -1.73 -5.43 0.99
CA LEU A 80 -0.55 -6.01 1.64
C LEU A 80 0.03 -7.09 0.74
N PHE A 81 1.31 -6.94 0.41
CA PHE A 81 2.07 -7.95 -0.33
C PHE A 81 3.02 -8.66 0.62
N LEU A 82 3.04 -9.99 0.55
CA LEU A 82 3.98 -10.82 1.30
C LEU A 82 4.72 -11.69 0.31
N LYS A 83 6.05 -11.62 0.32
CA LYS A 83 6.90 -12.39 -0.60
C LYS A 83 6.54 -12.18 -2.06
N GLY A 84 6.13 -10.96 -2.40
CA GLY A 84 5.79 -10.59 -3.77
C GLY A 84 4.37 -10.91 -4.19
N GLU A 85 3.53 -11.42 -3.28
CA GLU A 85 2.16 -11.80 -3.59
C GLU A 85 1.15 -11.00 -2.76
N LYS A 86 0.04 -10.63 -3.38
CA LYS A 86 -1.05 -9.96 -2.69
C LYS A 86 -1.70 -10.95 -1.72
N LYS A 87 -1.74 -10.61 -0.43
CA LYS A 87 -2.29 -11.49 0.60
C LYS A 87 -3.48 -10.90 1.34
N PHE A 88 -3.66 -9.59 1.31
CA PHE A 88 -4.74 -8.95 2.04
C PHE A 88 -5.01 -7.59 1.43
N ASP A 89 -6.27 -7.17 1.46
CA ASP A 89 -6.60 -5.81 1.02
C ASP A 89 -7.82 -5.31 1.77
N PHE A 90 -7.99 -3.98 1.77
CA PHE A 90 -9.20 -3.39 2.32
C PHE A 90 -9.38 -1.99 1.76
N SER A 91 -10.63 -1.50 1.77
CA SER A 91 -10.98 -0.16 1.31
C SER A 91 -11.48 0.68 2.46
N GLY A 92 -11.30 1.99 2.33
CA GLY A 92 -11.77 2.96 3.32
C GLY A 92 -10.80 3.13 4.47
N ALA A 93 -11.04 4.14 5.29
CA ALA A 93 -10.21 4.43 6.46
C ALA A 93 -10.58 3.48 7.60
N ASN A 94 -10.45 2.20 7.34
CA ASN A 94 -10.83 1.14 8.27
C ASN A 94 -9.65 0.72 9.13
N THR A 95 -9.56 1.32 10.32
CA THR A 95 -8.43 1.07 11.23
C THR A 95 -8.38 -0.38 11.74
N LYS A 96 -9.54 -1.00 11.88
CA LYS A 96 -9.60 -2.39 12.31
C LYS A 96 -8.97 -3.31 11.26
N LYS A 97 -9.27 -3.06 10.00
CA LYS A 97 -8.68 -3.84 8.90
C LYS A 97 -7.19 -3.58 8.79
N LEU A 98 -6.77 -2.34 9.04
CA LEU A 98 -5.34 -2.04 9.07
C LEU A 98 -4.64 -2.86 10.15
N ASP A 99 -5.24 -2.94 11.34
CA ASP A 99 -4.67 -3.73 12.43
C ASP A 99 -4.57 -5.21 12.05
N GLU A 100 -5.57 -5.74 11.36
CA GLU A 100 -5.55 -7.13 10.87
C GLU A 100 -4.40 -7.34 9.88
N ALA A 101 -4.22 -6.39 8.96
CA ALA A 101 -3.15 -6.46 7.97
C ALA A 101 -1.78 -6.42 8.64
N VAL A 102 -1.61 -5.54 9.63
CA VAL A 102 -0.34 -5.41 10.36
C VAL A 102 -0.02 -6.69 11.10
N GLU A 103 -1.01 -7.31 11.74
CA GLU A 103 -0.81 -8.57 12.46
C GLU A 103 -0.42 -9.69 11.50
N LEU A 104 -1.06 -9.75 10.35
CA LEU A 104 -0.73 -10.73 9.33
C LEU A 104 0.72 -10.54 8.84
N ALA A 105 1.10 -9.29 8.61
CA ALA A 105 2.46 -8.96 8.17
C ALA A 105 3.52 -9.33 9.23
N LYS A 106 3.22 -9.09 10.50
CA LYS A 106 4.14 -9.45 11.59
C LYS A 106 4.39 -10.95 11.65
N LYS A 107 3.34 -11.74 11.44
CA LYS A 107 3.44 -13.21 11.49
C LYS A 107 4.24 -13.77 10.32
N ALA A 108 4.25 -13.07 9.20
CA ALA A 108 4.95 -13.53 8.00
C ALA A 108 6.43 -13.12 7.98
N LYS A 109 6.82 -12.29 8.91
CA LYS A 109 8.16 -11.71 8.93
C LYS A 109 9.23 -12.65 9.50
#